data_52e4f51fb31a6249e846ad83377b763f
#
_entry.id   52e4f51fb31a6249e846ad83377b763f
#
_cell.length_a   1.000
_cell.length_b   1.000
_cell.length_c   1.000
_cell.angle_alpha   90.00
_cell.angle_beta   90.00
_cell.angle_gamma   90.00
#
_symmetry.space_group_name_H-M   'P 1'
#
loop_
_entity.id
_entity.type
_entity.pdbx_description
1 polymer ?
#
loop_
_entity_poly.entity_id
_entity_poly.type
_entity_poly.pdbx_seq_one_letter_code
_entity_poly.pdbx_strand_id
1 'polypeptide(L)'
;SNFFSVLTFPLLAGDPKTCLTEPHSLVLSEDAAKKYFSTTDAVGKVMMIKEDTAFVPYKVTAIAKHCPQNSSIQFTALMPLIVSDAEVKDTHNWFNLFLNTFVVLDEKANLQTVENQMQRFYVADAKATFYEMLKNDGGDPDQIPMGTYLLQPYLDIHLNTQLPAGNGLTNASNPMYSYLLSGIALFVLLIACINFVNLTIARSVKRAKEIGIRKVVG
;
A
#
# COMPACT_ATOMS: atom_id res chain seq x y z
N SER A 1 10.39 -12.82 -11.07
CA SER A 1 9.46 -12.01 -10.26
C SER A 1 8.11 -11.91 -10.95
N ASN A 2 7.02 -12.01 -10.21
CA ASN A 2 5.64 -11.90 -10.70
C ASN A 2 4.93 -10.60 -10.28
N PHE A 3 5.70 -9.59 -9.89
CA PHE A 3 5.19 -8.31 -9.39
C PHE A 3 4.12 -7.69 -10.30
N PHE A 4 4.42 -7.53 -11.58
CA PHE A 4 3.49 -6.94 -12.56
C PHE A 4 2.36 -7.86 -13.03
N SER A 5 2.38 -9.14 -12.67
CA SER A 5 1.26 -10.06 -12.93
C SER A 5 0.25 -10.09 -11.78
N VAL A 6 0.71 -9.78 -10.56
CA VAL A 6 -0.14 -9.72 -9.35
C VAL A 6 -0.66 -8.31 -9.12
N LEU A 7 0.17 -7.30 -9.34
CA LEU A 7 -0.14 -5.90 -9.06
C LEU A 7 -0.25 -5.10 -10.36
N THR A 8 -1.33 -4.32 -10.49
CA THR A 8 -1.68 -3.60 -11.72
C THR A 8 -0.94 -2.25 -11.79
N PHE A 9 0.38 -2.27 -12.01
CA PHE A 9 1.15 -1.09 -12.32
C PHE A 9 1.44 -1.04 -13.83
N PRO A 10 0.93 -0.04 -14.58
CA PRO A 10 1.15 0.02 -16.01
C PRO A 10 2.60 0.38 -16.34
N LEU A 11 3.18 -0.28 -17.34
CA LEU A 11 4.46 0.07 -17.91
C LEU A 11 4.27 1.04 -19.09
N LEU A 12 5.16 2.03 -19.19
CA LEU A 12 5.28 2.90 -20.37
C LEU A 12 6.13 2.22 -21.46
N ALA A 13 7.12 1.44 -21.05
CA ALA A 13 8.01 0.68 -21.93
C ALA A 13 8.53 -0.56 -21.22
N GLY A 14 8.84 -1.61 -21.96
CA GLY A 14 9.30 -2.91 -21.45
C GLY A 14 8.17 -3.94 -21.37
N ASP A 15 8.51 -5.18 -21.05
CA ASP A 15 7.57 -6.30 -20.94
C ASP A 15 7.37 -6.68 -19.46
N PRO A 16 6.12 -6.65 -18.94
CA PRO A 16 5.82 -6.96 -17.55
C PRO A 16 6.19 -8.40 -17.14
N LYS A 17 6.30 -9.32 -18.11
CA LYS A 17 6.64 -10.72 -17.81
C LYS A 17 8.15 -10.94 -17.65
N THR A 18 8.97 -10.14 -18.32
CA THR A 18 10.41 -10.39 -18.42
C THR A 18 11.26 -9.30 -17.76
N CYS A 19 10.68 -8.13 -17.44
CA CYS A 19 11.46 -6.98 -16.95
C CYS A 19 12.18 -7.19 -15.61
N LEU A 20 11.81 -8.19 -14.82
CA LEU A 20 12.41 -8.52 -13.52
C LEU A 20 12.93 -9.96 -13.46
N THR A 21 13.31 -10.58 -14.59
CA THR A 21 13.81 -11.95 -14.63
C THR A 21 15.32 -12.03 -14.47
N GLU A 22 16.06 -11.09 -15.03
CA GLU A 22 17.52 -11.06 -14.95
C GLU A 22 17.99 -10.46 -13.60
N PRO A 23 19.06 -10.99 -12.98
CA PRO A 23 19.50 -10.54 -11.65
C PRO A 23 19.79 -9.04 -11.56
N HIS A 24 20.42 -8.45 -12.55
CA HIS A 24 20.74 -7.01 -12.58
C HIS A 24 19.80 -6.22 -13.49
N SER A 25 18.53 -6.63 -13.55
CA SER A 25 17.49 -5.84 -14.21
C SER A 25 16.93 -4.76 -13.28
N LEU A 26 16.54 -3.63 -13.87
CA LEU A 26 16.03 -2.47 -13.16
C LEU A 26 14.79 -1.94 -13.86
N VAL A 27 13.69 -1.83 -13.14
CA VAL A 27 12.53 -1.09 -13.58
C VAL A 27 12.52 0.25 -12.88
N LEU A 28 12.48 1.34 -13.62
CA LEU A 28 12.41 2.69 -13.06
C LEU A 28 11.00 3.25 -13.16
N SER A 29 10.61 4.08 -12.20
CA SER A 29 9.45 4.94 -12.38
C SER A 29 9.72 6.00 -13.45
N GLU A 30 8.68 6.53 -14.07
CA GLU A 30 8.76 7.63 -15.03
C GLU A 30 9.57 8.82 -14.49
N ASP A 31 9.33 9.18 -13.22
CA ASP A 31 10.02 10.29 -12.56
C ASP A 31 11.51 10.00 -12.36
N ALA A 32 11.84 8.75 -11.99
CA ALA A 32 13.23 8.34 -11.87
C ALA A 32 13.95 8.33 -13.22
N ALA A 33 13.31 7.85 -14.28
CA ALA A 33 13.88 7.88 -15.62
C ALA A 33 14.17 9.32 -16.07
N LYS A 34 13.25 10.24 -15.87
CA LYS A 34 13.45 11.66 -16.14
C LYS A 34 14.57 12.26 -15.31
N LYS A 35 14.62 11.93 -14.01
CA LYS A 35 15.62 12.45 -13.09
C LYS A 35 17.05 12.03 -13.44
N TYR A 36 17.25 10.75 -13.76
CA TYR A 36 18.59 10.20 -13.95
C TYR A 36 19.04 10.18 -15.41
N PHE A 37 18.12 10.07 -16.34
CA PHE A 37 18.43 9.98 -17.77
C PHE A 37 17.91 11.16 -18.60
N SER A 38 17.18 12.09 -17.99
CA SER A 38 16.52 13.24 -18.63
C SER A 38 15.52 12.85 -19.73
N THR A 39 15.07 11.59 -19.73
CA THR A 39 14.15 11.05 -20.73
C THR A 39 13.40 9.83 -20.15
N THR A 40 12.22 9.55 -20.67
CA THR A 40 11.50 8.29 -20.40
C THR A 40 11.95 7.16 -21.33
N ASP A 41 12.66 7.46 -22.40
CA ASP A 41 13.27 6.46 -23.29
C ASP A 41 14.63 6.03 -22.70
N ALA A 42 14.57 5.24 -21.66
CA ALA A 42 15.74 4.77 -20.91
C ALA A 42 15.90 3.24 -20.92
N VAL A 43 14.99 2.51 -21.56
CA VAL A 43 15.11 1.05 -21.67
C VAL A 43 16.40 0.68 -22.42
N GLY A 44 17.15 -0.28 -21.88
CA GLY A 44 18.44 -0.71 -22.38
C GLY A 44 19.64 0.07 -21.86
N LYS A 45 19.44 1.25 -21.26
CA LYS A 45 20.53 2.01 -20.61
C LYS A 45 20.97 1.32 -19.32
N VAL A 46 22.19 1.64 -18.87
CA VAL A 46 22.78 1.08 -17.66
C VAL A 46 22.86 2.17 -16.58
N MET A 47 22.45 1.82 -15.38
CA MET A 47 22.60 2.63 -14.17
C MET A 47 23.58 1.93 -13.23
N MET A 48 24.56 2.67 -12.73
CA MET A 48 25.46 2.18 -11.69
C MET A 48 24.82 2.38 -10.33
N ILE A 49 24.53 1.30 -9.63
CA ILE A 49 23.94 1.31 -8.28
C ILE A 49 25.03 0.90 -7.29
N LYS A 50 25.16 1.66 -6.22
CA LYS A 50 26.12 1.36 -5.17
C LYS A 50 25.51 0.29 -4.25
N GLU A 51 26.12 -0.89 -4.22
CA GLU A 51 25.85 -1.97 -3.30
C GLU A 51 27.03 -2.07 -2.33
N ASP A 52 26.77 -1.87 -1.06
CA ASP A 52 27.80 -1.82 -0.01
C ASP A 52 28.97 -0.91 -0.38
N THR A 53 30.08 -1.47 -0.85
CA THR A 53 31.32 -0.75 -1.21
C THR A 53 31.56 -0.66 -2.71
N ALA A 54 30.82 -1.40 -3.55
CA ALA A 54 31.03 -1.51 -5.00
C ALA A 54 29.88 -0.86 -5.78
N PHE A 55 30.20 -0.39 -7.01
CA PHE A 55 29.20 0.02 -7.98
C PHE A 55 28.88 -1.14 -8.92
N VAL A 56 27.63 -1.56 -8.94
CA VAL A 56 27.15 -2.66 -9.77
C VAL A 56 26.31 -2.09 -10.92
N PRO A 57 26.55 -2.55 -12.16
CA PRO A 57 25.76 -2.11 -13.31
C PRO A 57 24.40 -2.81 -13.34
N TYR A 58 23.33 -2.01 -13.39
CA TYR A 58 21.96 -2.47 -13.57
C TYR A 58 21.43 -2.00 -14.92
N LYS A 59 20.87 -2.93 -15.70
CA LYS A 59 20.26 -2.61 -17.00
C LYS A 59 18.79 -2.22 -16.79
N VAL A 60 18.41 -1.04 -17.28
CA VAL A 60 17.02 -0.62 -17.31
C VAL A 60 16.25 -1.48 -18.29
N THR A 61 15.29 -2.27 -17.79
CA THR A 61 14.50 -3.24 -18.56
C THR A 61 13.07 -2.78 -18.81
N ALA A 62 12.56 -1.87 -17.98
CA ALA A 62 11.25 -1.27 -18.18
C ALA A 62 11.15 0.09 -17.49
N ILE A 63 10.17 0.87 -17.94
CA ILE A 63 9.76 2.13 -17.31
C ILE A 63 8.31 1.97 -16.85
N ALA A 64 8.07 2.08 -15.55
CA ALA A 64 6.75 2.06 -14.98
C ALA A 64 6.16 3.47 -14.95
N LYS A 65 4.86 3.57 -15.18
CA LYS A 65 4.13 4.81 -14.99
C LYS A 65 4.24 5.27 -13.53
N HIS A 66 4.06 6.56 -13.30
CA HIS A 66 4.02 7.12 -11.95
C HIS A 66 3.05 6.35 -11.04
N CYS A 67 3.48 6.00 -9.83
CA CYS A 67 2.62 5.32 -8.85
C CYS A 67 1.48 6.26 -8.43
N PRO A 68 0.22 5.81 -8.44
CA PRO A 68 -0.88 6.62 -7.97
C PRO A 68 -0.67 7.05 -6.51
N GLN A 69 -0.98 8.30 -6.18
CA GLN A 69 -0.80 8.84 -4.82
C GLN A 69 -1.62 8.09 -3.76
N ASN A 70 -2.73 7.47 -4.16
CA ASN A 70 -3.59 6.66 -3.30
C ASN A 70 -3.16 5.19 -3.20
N SER A 71 -2.04 4.80 -3.81
CA SER A 71 -1.48 3.45 -3.66
C SER A 71 -0.63 3.37 -2.40
N SER A 72 -0.82 2.30 -1.61
CA SER A 72 0.05 1.99 -0.48
C SER A 72 1.42 1.51 -0.91
N ILE A 73 1.55 1.00 -2.14
CA ILE A 73 2.83 0.62 -2.74
C ILE A 73 3.35 1.80 -3.56
N GLN A 74 4.47 2.36 -3.13
CA GLN A 74 5.18 3.44 -3.82
C GLN A 74 6.61 2.98 -4.12
N PHE A 75 7.06 3.15 -5.34
CA PHE A 75 8.43 2.82 -5.69
C PHE A 75 9.02 3.82 -6.70
N THR A 76 10.29 4.03 -6.57
CA THR A 76 11.12 4.79 -7.52
C THR A 76 11.81 3.85 -8.49
N ALA A 77 12.22 2.70 -7.99
CA ALA A 77 12.87 1.65 -8.76
C ALA A 77 12.44 0.27 -8.20
N LEU A 78 12.40 -0.73 -9.07
CA LEU A 78 12.20 -2.12 -8.69
C LEU A 78 13.35 -2.95 -9.24
N MET A 79 13.86 -3.84 -8.41
CA MET A 79 14.92 -4.79 -8.73
C MET A 79 14.47 -6.19 -8.31
N PRO A 80 14.93 -7.24 -8.98
CA PRO A 80 14.76 -8.59 -8.47
C PRO A 80 15.44 -8.74 -7.12
N LEU A 81 14.80 -9.44 -6.20
CA LEU A 81 15.46 -9.87 -4.97
C LEU A 81 16.47 -10.97 -5.35
N ILE A 82 17.74 -10.69 -5.14
CA ILE A 82 18.83 -11.68 -5.31
C ILE A 82 19.04 -12.30 -3.94
N VAL A 83 18.68 -13.56 -3.81
CA VAL A 83 18.89 -14.32 -2.57
C VAL A 83 20.12 -15.18 -2.77
N SER A 84 21.08 -15.09 -1.87
CA SER A 84 22.31 -15.91 -1.93
C SER A 84 21.99 -17.38 -1.61
N ASP A 85 22.85 -18.29 -2.10
CA ASP A 85 22.72 -19.72 -1.77
C ASP A 85 22.79 -20.01 -0.27
N ALA A 86 23.45 -19.16 0.50
CA ALA A 86 23.50 -19.26 1.95
C ALA A 86 22.15 -18.89 2.59
N GLU A 87 21.51 -17.81 2.13
CA GLU A 87 20.19 -17.38 2.60
C GLU A 87 19.09 -18.35 2.19
N VAL A 88 19.18 -18.96 1.00
CA VAL A 88 18.26 -20.03 0.56
C VAL A 88 18.36 -21.26 1.46
N LYS A 89 19.55 -21.56 1.96
CA LYS A 89 19.78 -22.69 2.87
C LYS A 89 19.38 -22.41 4.31
N ASP A 90 19.32 -21.14 4.70
CA ASP A 90 18.87 -20.74 6.04
C ASP A 90 17.33 -20.70 6.08
N THR A 91 16.73 -21.88 6.13
CA THR A 91 15.27 -22.05 6.20
C THR A 91 14.69 -21.69 7.58
N HIS A 92 15.53 -21.33 8.56
CA HIS A 92 15.12 -21.08 9.95
C HIS A 92 15.13 -19.58 10.33
N ASN A 93 15.38 -18.70 9.37
CA ASN A 93 15.44 -17.25 9.61
C ASN A 93 14.05 -16.60 9.65
N TRP A 94 13.22 -17.02 10.60
CA TRP A 94 11.84 -16.56 10.78
C TRP A 94 11.71 -15.11 11.27
N PHE A 95 12.77 -14.56 11.84
CA PHE A 95 12.72 -13.29 12.57
C PHE A 95 13.38 -12.12 11.84
N ASN A 96 13.91 -12.36 10.66
CA ASN A 96 14.44 -11.30 9.81
C ASN A 96 13.33 -10.74 8.89
N LEU A 97 12.55 -9.80 9.43
CA LEU A 97 11.36 -9.24 8.78
C LEU A 97 11.70 -7.95 8.05
N PHE A 98 12.17 -8.03 6.82
CA PHE A 98 12.55 -6.87 6.00
C PHE A 98 11.73 -6.71 4.72
N LEU A 99 10.82 -7.63 4.44
CA LEU A 99 9.99 -7.63 3.23
C LEU A 99 8.50 -7.76 3.56
N ASN A 100 7.67 -7.20 2.68
CA ASN A 100 6.24 -7.50 2.64
C ASN A 100 6.01 -8.63 1.63
N THR A 101 5.30 -9.66 2.05
CA THR A 101 4.92 -10.78 1.18
C THR A 101 3.45 -10.67 0.83
N PHE A 102 3.15 -10.58 -0.46
CA PHE A 102 1.79 -10.60 -0.97
C PHE A 102 1.47 -12.00 -1.48
N VAL A 103 0.32 -12.52 -1.09
CA VAL A 103 -0.18 -13.82 -1.53
C VAL A 103 -1.51 -13.65 -2.25
N VAL A 104 -1.69 -14.40 -3.32
CA VAL A 104 -2.98 -14.50 -4.01
C VAL A 104 -3.61 -15.82 -3.60
N LEU A 105 -4.77 -15.73 -2.98
CA LEU A 105 -5.55 -16.89 -2.57
C LEU A 105 -6.56 -17.26 -3.66
N ASP A 106 -6.92 -18.54 -3.74
CA ASP A 106 -8.05 -19.00 -4.54
C ASP A 106 -9.35 -18.34 -4.05
N GLU A 107 -10.27 -18.04 -4.96
CA GLU A 107 -11.55 -17.38 -4.62
C GLU A 107 -12.38 -18.19 -3.60
N LYS A 108 -12.19 -19.50 -3.54
CA LYS A 108 -12.87 -20.41 -2.62
C LYS A 108 -12.12 -20.62 -1.31
N ALA A 109 -10.90 -20.05 -1.18
CA ALA A 109 -10.10 -20.21 0.02
C ALA A 109 -10.77 -19.55 1.22
N ASN A 110 -10.88 -20.27 2.32
CA ASN A 110 -11.30 -19.69 3.59
C ASN A 110 -10.10 -19.08 4.31
N LEU A 111 -10.11 -17.76 4.49
CA LEU A 111 -9.01 -16.98 5.08
C LEU A 111 -8.58 -17.55 6.44
N GLN A 112 -9.52 -17.80 7.33
CA GLN A 112 -9.24 -18.32 8.67
C GLN A 112 -8.58 -19.71 8.62
N THR A 113 -8.95 -20.53 7.65
CA THR A 113 -8.32 -21.86 7.49
C THR A 113 -6.87 -21.71 7.04
N VAL A 114 -6.59 -20.78 6.12
CA VAL A 114 -5.22 -20.50 5.65
C VAL A 114 -4.37 -19.94 6.78
N GLU A 115 -4.87 -18.95 7.52
CA GLU A 115 -4.17 -18.39 8.69
C GLU A 115 -3.85 -19.45 9.74
N ASN A 116 -4.81 -20.30 10.06
CA ASN A 116 -4.60 -21.40 11.02
C ASN A 116 -3.54 -22.40 10.55
N GLN A 117 -3.49 -22.70 9.25
CA GLN A 117 -2.46 -23.57 8.67
C GLN A 117 -1.08 -22.91 8.71
N MET A 118 -0.99 -21.64 8.34
CA MET A 118 0.24 -20.84 8.41
C MET A 118 0.74 -20.76 9.86
N GLN A 119 -0.14 -20.49 10.81
CA GLN A 119 0.21 -20.43 12.23
C GLN A 119 0.74 -21.76 12.76
N ARG A 120 0.10 -22.87 12.39
CA ARG A 120 0.58 -24.20 12.79
C ARG A 120 1.97 -24.50 12.23
N PHE A 121 2.19 -24.17 10.97
CA PHE A 121 3.50 -24.35 10.34
C PHE A 121 4.55 -23.48 11.01
N TYR A 122 4.28 -22.20 11.23
CA TYR A 122 5.15 -21.27 11.90
C TYR A 122 5.55 -21.77 13.31
N VAL A 123 4.57 -22.15 14.12
CA VAL A 123 4.85 -22.64 15.48
C VAL A 123 5.67 -23.93 15.45
N ALA A 124 5.40 -24.83 14.51
CA ALA A 124 6.15 -26.09 14.42
C ALA A 124 7.60 -25.88 14.00
N ASP A 125 7.86 -24.99 13.06
CA ASP A 125 9.19 -24.79 12.45
C ASP A 125 10.03 -23.75 13.21
N ALA A 126 9.44 -22.62 13.62
CA ALA A 126 10.16 -21.51 14.24
C ALA A 126 10.37 -21.64 15.75
N LYS A 127 9.69 -22.59 16.42
CA LYS A 127 9.67 -22.67 17.88
C LYS A 127 11.08 -22.81 18.50
N ALA A 128 11.93 -23.68 17.94
CA ALA A 128 13.28 -23.89 18.45
C ALA A 128 14.11 -22.62 18.35
N THR A 129 14.11 -21.99 17.18
CA THR A 129 14.86 -20.74 16.92
C THR A 129 14.35 -19.59 17.80
N PHE A 130 13.04 -19.48 18.02
CA PHE A 130 12.45 -18.51 18.90
C PHE A 130 12.92 -18.67 20.35
N TYR A 131 12.96 -19.90 20.84
CA TYR A 131 13.39 -20.19 22.19
C TYR A 131 14.88 -19.91 22.40
N GLU A 132 15.73 -20.25 21.43
CA GLU A 132 17.15 -19.92 21.46
C GLU A 132 17.40 -18.42 21.45
N MET A 133 16.67 -17.68 20.59
CA MET A 133 16.76 -16.23 20.50
C MET A 133 16.39 -15.57 21.85
N LEU A 134 15.25 -15.93 22.43
CA LEU A 134 14.81 -15.39 23.71
C LEU A 134 15.79 -15.70 24.84
N LYS A 135 16.31 -16.92 24.88
CA LYS A 135 17.28 -17.33 25.90
C LYS A 135 18.59 -16.54 25.80
N ASN A 136 19.05 -16.27 24.58
CA ASN A 136 20.25 -15.45 24.34
C ASN A 136 20.05 -14.00 24.76
N ASP A 137 18.83 -13.46 24.61
CA ASP A 137 18.46 -12.10 25.02
C ASP A 137 18.08 -12.02 26.53
N GLY A 138 18.16 -13.13 27.27
CA GLY A 138 17.82 -13.17 28.70
C GLY A 138 16.32 -13.20 28.99
N GLY A 139 15.51 -13.43 27.96
CA GLY A 139 14.05 -13.60 28.08
C GLY A 139 13.67 -15.00 28.54
N ASP A 140 12.44 -15.12 29.06
CA ASP A 140 11.85 -16.41 29.45
C ASP A 140 10.87 -16.86 28.35
N PRO A 141 11.20 -17.95 27.62
CA PRO A 141 10.34 -18.45 26.55
C PRO A 141 8.93 -18.88 26.98
N ASP A 142 8.75 -19.19 28.26
CA ASP A 142 7.45 -19.60 28.80
C ASP A 142 6.55 -18.40 29.12
N GLN A 143 7.12 -17.20 29.22
CA GLN A 143 6.39 -15.96 29.50
C GLN A 143 6.10 -15.11 28.26
N ILE A 144 6.84 -15.30 27.19
CA ILE A 144 6.69 -14.52 25.95
C ILE A 144 6.05 -15.40 24.88
N PRO A 145 4.81 -15.11 24.48
CA PRO A 145 4.13 -15.89 23.45
C PRO A 145 4.78 -15.65 22.08
N MET A 146 4.84 -16.69 21.26
CA MET A 146 5.19 -16.56 19.86
C MET A 146 4.19 -15.65 19.15
N GLY A 147 4.67 -14.88 18.18
CA GLY A 147 3.84 -14.03 17.34
C GLY A 147 2.76 -14.80 16.58
N THR A 148 1.76 -14.10 16.10
CA THR A 148 0.66 -14.67 15.31
C THR A 148 0.77 -14.22 13.88
N TYR A 149 0.67 -15.17 12.94
CA TYR A 149 0.56 -14.86 11.51
C TYR A 149 -0.88 -14.53 11.15
N LEU A 150 -1.07 -13.34 10.60
CA LEU A 150 -2.34 -12.86 10.11
C LEU A 150 -2.21 -12.50 8.64
N LEU A 151 -3.24 -12.73 7.86
CA LEU A 151 -3.36 -12.26 6.50
C LEU A 151 -4.17 -10.97 6.46
N GLN A 152 -3.54 -9.89 6.08
CA GLN A 152 -4.21 -8.60 5.95
C GLN A 152 -4.74 -8.45 4.51
N PRO A 153 -6.07 -8.23 4.32
CA PRO A 153 -6.60 -7.91 3.01
C PRO A 153 -5.90 -6.67 2.42
N TYR A 154 -5.56 -6.73 1.14
CA TYR A 154 -4.82 -5.65 0.48
C TYR A 154 -5.52 -4.28 0.57
N LEU A 155 -6.85 -4.27 0.47
CA LEU A 155 -7.65 -3.05 0.58
C LEU A 155 -7.70 -2.46 2.01
N ASP A 156 -7.35 -3.26 3.01
CA ASP A 156 -7.37 -2.86 4.42
C ASP A 156 -6.08 -2.14 4.85
N ILE A 157 -5.01 -2.29 4.09
CA ILE A 157 -3.67 -1.75 4.45
C ILE A 157 -3.73 -0.24 4.71
N HIS A 158 -4.51 0.49 3.91
CA HIS A 158 -4.57 1.95 3.98
C HIS A 158 -5.24 2.47 5.26
N LEU A 159 -6.26 1.79 5.76
CA LEU A 159 -7.10 2.27 6.87
C LEU A 159 -6.95 1.44 8.16
N ASN A 160 -6.09 0.43 8.17
CA ASN A 160 -5.89 -0.42 9.34
C ASN A 160 -4.93 0.25 10.32
N THR A 161 -5.42 0.53 11.53
CA THR A 161 -4.62 1.13 12.61
C THR A 161 -4.00 0.09 13.55
N GLN A 162 -4.42 -1.17 13.47
CA GLN A 162 -3.90 -2.26 14.31
C GLN A 162 -2.69 -2.92 13.68
N LEU A 163 -2.68 -3.01 12.35
CA LEU A 163 -1.56 -3.55 11.57
C LEU A 163 -0.98 -2.42 10.71
N PRO A 164 -0.07 -1.61 11.26
CA PRO A 164 0.45 -0.46 10.55
C PRO A 164 1.25 -0.89 9.32
N ALA A 165 1.11 -0.13 8.25
CA ALA A 165 1.91 -0.32 7.05
C ALA A 165 3.40 -0.13 7.40
N GLY A 166 4.23 -1.07 6.96
CA GLY A 166 5.67 -1.07 7.20
C GLY A 166 6.45 -1.54 5.96
N ASN A 167 7.77 -1.60 6.07
CA ASN A 167 8.66 -2.15 5.04
C ASN A 167 8.41 -1.58 3.62
N GLY A 168 8.28 -0.25 3.52
CA GLY A 168 8.07 0.41 2.22
C GLY A 168 6.60 0.58 1.81
N LEU A 169 5.64 0.07 2.57
CA LEU A 169 4.24 0.47 2.40
C LEU A 169 4.01 1.85 3.01
N THR A 170 3.31 2.69 2.28
CA THR A 170 3.09 4.10 2.65
C THR A 170 1.61 4.45 2.62
N ASN A 171 1.32 5.73 2.92
CA ASN A 171 -0.02 6.31 2.81
C ASN A 171 -1.08 5.65 3.72
N ALA A 172 -0.69 5.05 4.84
CA ALA A 172 -1.64 4.63 5.85
C ALA A 172 -2.31 5.84 6.50
N SER A 173 -3.63 5.78 6.71
CA SER A 173 -4.41 6.85 7.30
C SER A 173 -5.37 6.29 8.35
N ASN A 174 -5.64 7.09 9.38
CA ASN A 174 -6.63 6.71 10.37
C ASN A 174 -8.05 7.00 9.83
N PRO A 175 -8.95 6.02 9.78
CA PRO A 175 -10.33 6.18 9.32
C PRO A 175 -11.10 7.25 10.09
N MET A 176 -10.69 7.57 11.33
CA MET A 176 -11.28 8.63 12.14
C MET A 176 -11.27 9.99 11.43
N TYR A 177 -10.22 10.30 10.65
CA TYR A 177 -10.17 11.55 9.88
C TYR A 177 -11.25 11.62 8.80
N SER A 178 -11.53 10.49 8.14
CA SER A 178 -12.60 10.44 7.14
C SER A 178 -13.98 10.65 7.76
N TYR A 179 -14.23 10.05 8.93
CA TYR A 179 -15.50 10.27 9.66
C TYR A 179 -15.62 11.70 10.17
N LEU A 180 -14.55 12.29 10.69
CA LEU A 180 -14.53 13.69 11.14
C LEU A 180 -14.86 14.65 10.00
N LEU A 181 -14.16 14.50 8.87
CA LEU A 181 -14.36 15.34 7.68
C LEU A 181 -15.78 15.17 7.11
N SER A 182 -16.30 13.94 7.09
CA SER A 182 -17.68 13.67 6.64
C SER A 182 -18.71 14.32 7.56
N GLY A 183 -18.48 14.28 8.88
CA GLY A 183 -19.30 14.98 9.86
C GLY A 183 -19.32 16.49 9.64
N ILE A 184 -18.15 17.10 9.46
CA ILE A 184 -18.04 18.55 9.17
C ILE A 184 -18.76 18.89 7.86
N ALA A 185 -18.57 18.11 6.80
CA ALA A 185 -19.25 18.33 5.53
C ALA A 185 -20.77 18.27 5.66
N LEU A 186 -21.30 17.31 6.44
CA LEU A 186 -22.71 17.19 6.72
C LEU A 186 -23.26 18.41 7.46
N PHE A 187 -22.53 18.92 8.48
CA PHE A 187 -22.91 20.14 9.20
C PHE A 187 -22.95 21.36 8.28
N VAL A 188 -21.95 21.54 7.43
CA VAL A 188 -21.91 22.64 6.46
C VAL A 188 -23.11 22.55 5.51
N LEU A 189 -23.43 21.34 5.03
CA LEU A 189 -24.58 21.10 4.17
C LEU A 189 -25.91 21.45 4.88
N LEU A 190 -26.07 21.05 6.13
CA LEU A 190 -27.25 21.39 6.92
C LEU A 190 -27.43 22.91 7.10
N ILE A 191 -26.35 23.63 7.42
CA ILE A 191 -26.38 25.09 7.53
C ILE A 191 -26.76 25.71 6.19
N ALA A 192 -26.22 25.25 5.10
CA ALA A 192 -26.54 25.72 3.75
C ALA A 192 -28.01 25.47 3.40
N CYS A 193 -28.57 24.31 3.73
CA CYS A 193 -29.97 23.97 3.54
C CYS A 193 -30.89 24.88 4.38
N ILE A 194 -30.57 25.09 5.64
CA ILE A 194 -31.34 25.98 6.52
C ILE A 194 -31.35 27.40 5.94
N ASN A 195 -30.19 27.90 5.52
CA ASN A 195 -30.05 29.21 4.90
C ASN A 195 -30.90 29.35 3.62
N PHE A 196 -30.85 28.31 2.78
CA PHE A 196 -31.64 28.24 1.56
C PHE A 196 -33.14 28.27 1.86
N VAL A 197 -33.61 27.48 2.82
CA VAL A 197 -35.02 27.43 3.25
C VAL A 197 -35.46 28.81 3.78
N ASN A 198 -34.67 29.43 4.66
CA ASN A 198 -34.97 30.74 5.20
C ASN A 198 -35.11 31.83 4.11
N LEU A 199 -34.17 31.83 3.14
CA LEU A 199 -34.24 32.75 2.00
C LEU A 199 -35.45 32.48 1.08
N THR A 200 -35.81 31.23 0.89
CA THR A 200 -36.95 30.82 0.08
C THR A 200 -38.25 31.25 0.75
N ILE A 201 -38.40 31.07 2.06
CA ILE A 201 -39.54 31.50 2.83
C ILE A 201 -39.66 33.02 2.78
N ALA A 202 -38.57 33.77 3.03
CA ALA A 202 -38.56 35.23 2.99
C ALA A 202 -39.01 35.77 1.60
N ARG A 203 -38.52 35.17 0.52
CA ARG A 203 -38.94 35.53 -0.86
C ARG A 203 -40.40 35.19 -1.12
N SER A 204 -40.89 34.03 -0.63
CA SER A 204 -42.30 33.61 -0.79
C SER A 204 -43.25 34.55 -0.07
N VAL A 205 -42.93 34.98 1.16
CA VAL A 205 -43.72 35.93 1.93
C VAL A 205 -43.79 37.29 1.20
N LYS A 206 -42.67 37.79 0.67
CA LYS A 206 -42.64 39.03 -0.13
C LYS A 206 -43.53 38.92 -1.37
N ARG A 207 -43.43 37.81 -2.13
CA ARG A 207 -44.32 37.57 -3.30
C ARG A 207 -45.78 37.47 -2.93
N ALA A 208 -46.13 36.78 -1.85
CA ALA A 208 -47.51 36.69 -1.36
C ALA A 208 -48.10 38.07 -1.06
N LYS A 209 -47.30 38.96 -0.42
CA LYS A 209 -47.70 40.35 -0.15
C LYS A 209 -47.94 41.16 -1.44
N GLU A 210 -47.07 41.04 -2.44
CA GLU A 210 -47.19 41.69 -3.75
C GLU A 210 -48.46 41.21 -4.49
N ILE A 211 -48.72 39.90 -4.49
CA ILE A 211 -49.93 39.32 -5.11
C ILE A 211 -51.19 39.79 -4.37
N GLY A 212 -51.12 39.80 -3.02
CA GLY A 212 -52.26 40.30 -2.22
C GLY A 212 -52.61 41.75 -2.52
N ILE A 213 -51.61 42.64 -2.61
CA ILE A 213 -51.82 44.06 -2.97
C ILE A 213 -52.40 44.19 -4.38
N ARG A 214 -51.86 43.47 -5.39
CA ARG A 214 -52.38 43.48 -6.77
C ARG A 214 -53.84 43.02 -6.82
N LYS A 215 -54.25 42.06 -6.00
CA LYS A 215 -55.63 41.56 -6.00
C LYS A 215 -56.62 42.51 -5.36
N VAL A 216 -56.15 43.41 -4.50
CA VAL A 216 -57.00 44.41 -3.83
C VAL A 216 -57.13 45.70 -4.62
N VAL A 217 -56.09 46.07 -5.38
CA VAL A 217 -56.07 47.34 -6.12
C VAL A 217 -56.59 47.17 -7.58
N GLY A 218 -56.76 45.95 -8.05
CA GLY A 218 -57.27 45.63 -9.42
C GLY A 218 -56.14 45.12 -10.32
#